data_fe1c232f1856c20c38e23f0b7e8417cb
#
_entry.id   fe1c232f1856c20c38e23f0b7e8417cb
#
_cell.length_a   1.000
_cell.length_b   1.000
_cell.length_c   1.000
_cell.angle_alpha   90.00
_cell.angle_beta   90.00
_cell.angle_gamma   90.00
#
_symmetry.space_group_name_H-M   'P 1'
#
loop_
_entity.id
_entity.type
_entity.pdbx_description
1 polymer ?
#
loop_
_entity_poly.entity_id
_entity_poly.type
_entity_poly.pdbx_seq_one_letter_code
_entity_poly.pdbx_strand_id
1 'polypeptide(L)'
;MKKIVSALLVAGLLAILLIVGGAHRHTVVKPVAEPEQTADGQDEDVPDDIDENLDDTDDVSRDDTDQNENDADQTEDADGMKIGVILIGDETENYSKSHIEAIVKAAETIGIAADDIEWKERIDSSDESYDAVSELLDDGCNLLIANAQVQQDALMDAAEENPDASFVVIGGDKAAVSGLTNYYNAYTDIYEARYLSGVVAGMKLAQLDKKGKISKYGYNKYNRVRVGYIATYPNAEAISGYSAFYLGMKSVMKNVTLEVYYTNTWMDMDAEATAADKMIRSGCVLIAQQADSTSVAETIEKAWKKGRHVYYIGSGEAADVAAEDAVLTSAVSDWSVYYMQLFTALSEEKDFAQDWSQGLSEGAVSITKLGKHVAPKTAEKVKKVQKKLTNGKLYVFDITKFTVGGMRIGDADASVDLTAPDSTEEPAEDDIVKSALTSYDGGTYFAESVLRSAPYFDLHIDGIKEMNLTEEE
;
A
#
# COMPACT_ATOMS: atom_id res chain seq x y z
N MET A 1 -53.26 -13.44 -26.84
CA MET A 1 -53.24 -12.59 -25.65
C MET A 1 -52.10 -12.93 -24.65
N LYS A 2 -51.14 -13.81 -24.94
CA LYS A 2 -50.02 -14.14 -24.04
C LYS A 2 -48.65 -13.60 -24.52
N LYS A 3 -48.59 -12.81 -25.60
CA LYS A 3 -47.35 -12.23 -26.16
C LYS A 3 -47.24 -10.69 -25.97
N ILE A 4 -48.21 -10.05 -25.35
CA ILE A 4 -48.25 -8.58 -25.14
C ILE A 4 -47.90 -8.21 -23.69
N VAL A 5 -47.96 -9.16 -22.77
CA VAL A 5 -47.65 -8.91 -21.35
C VAL A 5 -46.16 -8.98 -21.06
N SER A 6 -45.38 -9.69 -21.87
CA SER A 6 -43.91 -9.78 -21.65
C SER A 6 -43.11 -8.55 -22.15
N ALA A 7 -43.65 -7.73 -23.00
CA ALA A 7 -42.97 -6.55 -23.56
C ALA A 7 -43.09 -5.30 -22.63
N LEU A 8 -44.05 -5.30 -21.73
CA LEU A 8 -44.30 -4.18 -20.79
C LEU A 8 -43.54 -4.35 -19.47
N LEU A 9 -43.06 -5.54 -19.14
CA LEU A 9 -42.25 -5.80 -17.95
C LEU A 9 -40.74 -5.52 -18.16
N VAL A 10 -40.25 -5.59 -19.40
CA VAL A 10 -38.85 -5.25 -19.74
C VAL A 10 -38.62 -3.74 -19.87
N ALA A 11 -39.67 -2.99 -20.25
CA ALA A 11 -39.60 -1.53 -20.33
C ALA A 11 -39.70 -0.84 -18.95
N GLY A 12 -40.23 -1.53 -17.93
CA GLY A 12 -40.36 -1.00 -16.56
C GLY A 12 -39.07 -1.15 -15.75
N LEU A 13 -38.25 -2.15 -16.04
CA LEU A 13 -36.97 -2.38 -15.33
C LEU A 13 -35.83 -1.50 -15.85
N LEU A 14 -35.92 -1.03 -17.12
CA LEU A 14 -34.94 -0.08 -17.66
C LEU A 14 -35.18 1.38 -17.24
N ALA A 15 -36.33 1.71 -16.68
CA ALA A 15 -36.66 3.07 -16.21
C ALA A 15 -36.30 3.30 -14.73
N ILE A 16 -36.04 2.25 -13.95
CA ILE A 16 -35.66 2.34 -12.54
C ILE A 16 -34.14 2.41 -12.36
N LEU A 17 -33.36 1.96 -13.33
CA LEU A 17 -31.90 2.07 -13.32
C LEU A 17 -31.34 3.45 -13.76
N LEU A 18 -32.21 4.41 -14.10
CA LEU A 18 -31.81 5.76 -14.52
C LEU A 18 -32.07 6.87 -13.49
N ILE A 19 -32.50 6.54 -12.27
CA ILE A 19 -32.86 7.54 -11.23
C ILE A 19 -31.95 7.48 -9.99
N VAL A 20 -31.03 6.50 -9.87
CA VAL A 20 -30.07 6.42 -8.77
C VAL A 20 -28.62 6.75 -9.21
N GLY A 21 -28.45 7.36 -10.37
CA GLY A 21 -27.19 7.94 -10.85
C GLY A 21 -27.17 9.45 -10.61
N GLY A 22 -27.20 9.89 -9.36
CA GLY A 22 -27.10 11.30 -8.96
C GLY A 22 -25.63 11.71 -8.75
N ALA A 23 -25.09 12.30 -9.79
CA ALA A 23 -24.16 13.41 -9.78
C ALA A 23 -22.86 13.32 -8.94
N HIS A 24 -21.92 12.49 -9.30
CA HIS A 24 -20.52 12.96 -9.23
C HIS A 24 -20.19 13.61 -10.59
N ARG A 25 -20.13 14.92 -10.61
CA ARG A 25 -19.56 15.68 -11.72
C ARG A 25 -18.04 15.50 -11.69
N HIS A 26 -17.55 14.41 -12.22
CA HIS A 26 -16.19 14.41 -12.75
C HIS A 26 -16.17 15.40 -13.91
N THR A 27 -15.50 16.51 -13.69
CA THR A 27 -15.16 17.43 -14.77
C THR A 27 -14.16 16.70 -15.66
N VAL A 28 -14.65 16.06 -16.72
CA VAL A 28 -13.78 15.55 -17.77
C VAL A 28 -13.12 16.75 -18.42
N VAL A 29 -11.91 17.08 -17.97
CA VAL A 29 -11.04 18.01 -18.65
C VAL A 29 -10.61 17.32 -19.93
N LYS A 30 -11.07 17.84 -21.09
CA LYS A 30 -10.56 17.44 -22.39
C LYS A 30 -9.05 17.55 -22.38
N PRO A 31 -8.31 16.61 -22.99
CA PRO A 31 -6.86 16.74 -23.10
C PRO A 31 -6.53 18.02 -23.86
N VAL A 32 -5.95 18.97 -23.17
CA VAL A 32 -5.31 20.14 -23.75
C VAL A 32 -4.04 19.64 -24.43
N ALA A 33 -3.85 19.99 -25.69
CA ALA A 33 -2.62 19.72 -26.41
C ALA A 33 -1.43 20.24 -25.60
N GLU A 34 -0.43 19.40 -25.37
CA GLU A 34 0.82 19.78 -24.72
C GLU A 34 1.43 20.98 -25.44
N PRO A 35 1.86 22.03 -24.72
CA PRO A 35 2.56 23.12 -25.36
C PRO A 35 3.90 22.63 -25.93
N GLU A 36 4.18 22.96 -27.19
CA GLU A 36 5.49 22.78 -27.79
C GLU A 36 6.54 23.49 -26.92
N GLN A 37 7.44 22.73 -26.33
CA GLN A 37 8.60 23.26 -25.63
C GLN A 37 9.55 23.84 -26.67
N THR A 38 9.60 25.16 -26.76
CA THR A 38 10.70 25.86 -27.40
C THR A 38 11.96 25.62 -26.56
N ALA A 39 12.97 25.09 -27.21
CA ALA A 39 14.31 24.96 -26.66
C ALA A 39 14.91 26.37 -26.56
N ASP A 40 14.97 26.91 -25.35
CA ASP A 40 16.00 27.87 -24.92
C ASP A 40 15.84 28.13 -23.42
N GLY A 41 16.82 27.72 -22.62
CA GLY A 41 16.86 27.94 -21.19
C GLY A 41 18.09 27.30 -20.59
N GLN A 42 19.10 28.09 -20.46
CA GLN A 42 20.43 27.81 -19.95
C GLN A 42 20.43 26.92 -18.70
N ASP A 43 21.22 25.83 -18.75
CA ASP A 43 21.63 25.01 -17.63
C ASP A 43 22.38 25.92 -16.61
N GLU A 44 21.75 26.21 -15.48
CA GLU A 44 22.49 26.57 -14.29
C GLU A 44 22.93 25.31 -13.60
N ASP A 45 24.24 25.05 -13.72
CA ASP A 45 24.99 24.06 -12.96
C ASP A 45 24.82 24.33 -11.46
N VAL A 46 24.14 23.44 -10.77
CA VAL A 46 24.21 23.34 -9.31
C VAL A 46 25.36 22.43 -8.96
N PRO A 47 26.38 22.90 -8.24
CA PRO A 47 27.57 22.12 -7.90
C PRO A 47 27.19 20.92 -7.02
N ASP A 48 27.68 19.75 -7.38
CA ASP A 48 27.80 18.59 -6.53
C ASP A 48 28.90 18.84 -5.47
N ASP A 49 28.57 19.54 -4.40
CA ASP A 49 29.45 19.57 -3.24
C ASP A 49 29.30 18.27 -2.46
N ILE A 50 30.18 17.35 -2.78
CA ILE A 50 30.49 16.17 -1.97
C ILE A 50 31.41 16.66 -0.85
N ASP A 51 30.84 16.92 0.31
CA ASP A 51 31.65 17.10 1.53
C ASP A 51 32.12 15.70 2.00
N GLU A 52 33.31 15.35 1.55
CA GLU A 52 34.14 14.31 2.16
C GLU A 52 34.80 14.91 3.39
N ASN A 53 34.21 14.66 4.58
CA ASN A 53 34.97 14.57 5.82
C ASN A 53 34.03 14.26 6.98
N LEU A 54 33.97 13.03 7.37
CA LEU A 54 33.69 12.64 8.75
C LEU A 54 34.59 11.47 9.08
N ASP A 55 35.64 11.82 9.77
CA ASP A 55 36.61 11.00 10.45
C ASP A 55 35.89 10.20 11.55
N ASP A 56 35.85 8.89 11.42
CA ASP A 56 35.34 7.96 12.42
C ASP A 56 36.51 7.44 13.23
N THR A 57 36.73 8.04 14.37
CA THR A 57 37.47 7.41 15.47
C THR A 57 36.62 7.52 16.73
N ASP A 58 35.90 6.47 17.06
CA ASP A 58 35.62 6.13 18.45
C ASP A 58 35.58 4.62 18.62
N ASP A 59 36.73 4.14 19.04
CA ASP A 59 37.01 2.86 19.66
C ASP A 59 36.39 2.87 21.06
N VAL A 60 35.38 2.05 21.31
CA VAL A 60 34.90 1.78 22.66
C VAL A 60 35.00 0.30 22.94
N SER A 61 35.99 0.00 23.74
CA SER A 61 36.31 -1.25 24.39
C SER A 61 35.11 -1.96 25.01
N ARG A 62 35.05 -3.25 24.75
CA ARG A 62 34.30 -4.24 25.53
C ARG A 62 34.81 -4.27 26.96
N ASP A 63 33.92 -4.15 27.91
CA ASP A 63 34.15 -4.64 29.27
C ASP A 63 33.07 -5.68 29.59
N ASP A 64 33.54 -6.91 29.73
CA ASP A 64 32.80 -8.02 30.31
C ASP A 64 32.70 -7.78 31.81
N THR A 65 31.51 -7.83 32.36
CA THR A 65 31.27 -8.50 33.66
C THR A 65 29.80 -8.43 34.09
N ASP A 66 29.36 -9.58 34.43
CA ASP A 66 28.48 -9.99 35.52
C ASP A 66 27.05 -10.42 35.15
N GLN A 67 26.98 -11.73 35.27
CA GLN A 67 25.81 -12.55 35.52
C GLN A 67 24.91 -11.95 36.63
N ASN A 68 23.65 -11.76 36.31
CA ASN A 68 22.61 -11.88 37.32
C ASN A 68 21.48 -12.74 36.72
N GLU A 69 21.47 -13.98 37.17
CA GLU A 69 20.34 -14.88 37.03
C GLU A 69 19.20 -14.41 37.91
N ASN A 70 17.98 -14.61 37.44
CA ASN A 70 16.70 -14.50 38.10
C ASN A 70 16.07 -13.10 38.19
N ASP A 71 15.33 -12.79 37.12
CA ASP A 71 13.92 -12.46 37.27
C ASP A 71 13.21 -13.01 36.04
N ALA A 72 12.69 -14.23 36.15
CA ALA A 72 11.60 -14.65 35.32
C ALA A 72 10.42 -13.78 35.77
N ASP A 73 10.28 -12.65 35.09
CA ASP A 73 9.07 -11.86 35.11
C ASP A 73 7.95 -12.81 34.65
N GLN A 74 7.08 -13.16 35.58
CA GLN A 74 5.86 -13.87 35.29
C GLN A 74 5.07 -12.93 34.41
N THR A 75 5.07 -13.19 33.09
CA THR A 75 3.99 -12.73 32.21
C THR A 75 2.72 -13.20 32.89
N GLU A 76 1.97 -12.28 33.49
CA GLU A 76 0.58 -12.56 33.84
C GLU A 76 -0.04 -13.09 32.56
N ASP A 77 -0.45 -14.35 32.58
CA ASP A 77 -1.14 -15.00 31.47
C ASP A 77 -2.26 -14.04 31.05
N ALA A 78 -2.42 -13.82 29.76
CA ALA A 78 -3.52 -13.04 29.17
C ALA A 78 -4.83 -13.82 29.35
N ASP A 79 -5.13 -14.14 30.61
CA ASP A 79 -6.18 -15.04 31.06
C ASP A 79 -7.52 -14.38 30.71
N GLY A 80 -8.15 -14.86 29.59
CA GLY A 80 -9.47 -14.42 29.14
C GLY A 80 -9.53 -13.76 27.77
N MET A 81 -8.42 -13.54 27.05
CA MET A 81 -8.49 -13.04 25.66
C MET A 81 -8.75 -14.18 24.69
N LYS A 82 -9.93 -14.19 24.04
CA LYS A 82 -10.28 -15.07 22.94
C LYS A 82 -10.42 -14.29 21.65
N ILE A 83 -9.64 -14.66 20.63
CA ILE A 83 -9.50 -13.91 19.39
C ILE A 83 -10.36 -14.54 18.29
N GLY A 84 -11.22 -13.75 17.64
CA GLY A 84 -11.92 -14.11 16.43
C GLY A 84 -11.28 -13.38 15.23
N VAL A 85 -10.88 -14.12 14.20
CA VAL A 85 -10.22 -13.53 13.02
C VAL A 85 -11.06 -13.79 11.78
N ILE A 86 -11.36 -12.73 11.04
CA ILE A 86 -12.11 -12.75 9.79
C ILE A 86 -11.17 -12.35 8.65
N LEU A 87 -10.90 -13.29 7.75
CA LEU A 87 -9.98 -13.13 6.63
C LEU A 87 -10.73 -13.05 5.30
N ILE A 88 -10.33 -12.10 4.45
CA ILE A 88 -10.86 -11.99 3.08
C ILE A 88 -10.47 -13.16 2.19
N GLY A 89 -9.33 -13.77 2.47
CA GLY A 89 -8.81 -14.97 1.80
C GLY A 89 -8.42 -16.04 2.80
N ASP A 90 -7.37 -16.81 2.48
CA ASP A 90 -6.84 -17.86 3.34
C ASP A 90 -5.29 -17.93 3.31
N GLU A 91 -4.71 -18.96 3.89
CA GLU A 91 -3.25 -19.17 3.95
C GLU A 91 -2.56 -19.31 2.58
N THR A 92 -3.32 -19.52 1.50
CA THR A 92 -2.79 -19.64 0.14
C THR A 92 -2.54 -18.28 -0.52
N GLU A 93 -3.06 -17.20 0.05
CA GLU A 93 -2.90 -15.82 -0.39
C GLU A 93 -1.87 -15.09 0.47
N ASN A 94 -0.96 -14.37 -0.17
CA ASN A 94 0.16 -13.73 0.54
C ASN A 94 -0.32 -12.74 1.61
N TYR A 95 -1.38 -11.98 1.31
CA TYR A 95 -1.91 -10.98 2.24
C TYR A 95 -2.51 -11.64 3.48
N SER A 96 -3.51 -12.52 3.32
CA SER A 96 -4.15 -13.22 4.45
C SER A 96 -3.14 -14.05 5.24
N LYS A 97 -2.23 -14.75 4.57
CA LYS A 97 -1.14 -15.50 5.20
C LYS A 97 -0.25 -14.61 6.09
N SER A 98 0.08 -13.40 5.64
CA SER A 98 0.92 -12.48 6.43
C SER A 98 0.25 -12.07 7.74
N HIS A 99 -1.08 -11.91 7.74
CA HIS A 99 -1.87 -11.66 8.94
C HIS A 99 -1.94 -12.88 9.86
N ILE A 100 -2.19 -14.08 9.30
CA ILE A 100 -2.21 -15.33 10.06
C ILE A 100 -0.89 -15.52 10.82
N GLU A 101 0.25 -15.45 10.10
CA GLU A 101 1.57 -15.63 10.71
C GLU A 101 1.87 -14.58 11.77
N ALA A 102 1.47 -13.33 11.56
CA ALA A 102 1.68 -12.24 12.51
C ALA A 102 0.81 -12.35 13.76
N ILE A 103 -0.46 -12.72 13.61
CA ILE A 103 -1.39 -12.94 14.74
C ILE A 103 -0.92 -14.11 15.60
N VAL A 104 -0.62 -15.27 14.98
CA VAL A 104 -0.11 -16.45 15.70
C VAL A 104 1.16 -16.10 16.47
N LYS A 105 2.13 -15.45 15.83
CA LYS A 105 3.38 -15.05 16.48
C LYS A 105 3.17 -14.07 17.66
N ALA A 106 2.26 -13.12 17.51
CA ALA A 106 1.95 -12.17 18.57
C ALA A 106 1.25 -12.86 19.75
N ALA A 107 0.25 -13.70 19.46
CA ALA A 107 -0.49 -14.48 20.46
C ALA A 107 0.43 -15.42 21.26
N GLU A 108 1.28 -16.19 20.58
CA GLU A 108 2.27 -17.07 21.22
C GLU A 108 3.21 -16.28 22.16
N THR A 109 3.61 -15.08 21.75
CA THR A 109 4.56 -14.27 22.53
C THR A 109 3.97 -13.77 23.85
N ILE A 110 2.67 -13.48 23.91
CA ILE A 110 1.98 -13.03 25.13
C ILE A 110 1.24 -14.16 25.86
N GLY A 111 1.39 -15.41 25.41
CA GLY A 111 0.87 -16.58 26.09
C GLY A 111 -0.57 -16.96 25.76
N ILE A 112 -1.17 -16.42 24.67
CA ILE A 112 -2.49 -16.85 24.19
C ILE A 112 -2.34 -18.21 23.50
N ALA A 113 -3.18 -19.16 23.86
CA ALA A 113 -3.15 -20.50 23.28
C ALA A 113 -3.73 -20.49 21.85
N ALA A 114 -3.23 -21.39 21.00
CA ALA A 114 -3.74 -21.50 19.63
C ALA A 114 -5.24 -21.88 19.59
N ASP A 115 -5.72 -22.60 20.61
CA ASP A 115 -7.12 -22.99 20.76
C ASP A 115 -8.04 -21.81 21.15
N ASP A 116 -7.48 -20.66 21.51
CA ASP A 116 -8.20 -19.41 21.82
C ASP A 116 -8.27 -18.47 20.60
N ILE A 117 -7.86 -18.95 19.42
CA ILE A 117 -7.95 -18.20 18.15
C ILE A 117 -8.91 -18.93 17.21
N GLU A 118 -10.05 -18.30 16.92
CA GLU A 118 -11.05 -18.80 15.98
C GLU A 118 -10.90 -18.11 14.62
N TRP A 119 -10.97 -18.87 13.52
CA TRP A 119 -10.74 -18.37 12.18
C TRP A 119 -11.98 -18.47 11.30
N LYS A 120 -12.32 -17.39 10.60
CA LYS A 120 -13.30 -17.35 9.51
C LYS A 120 -12.56 -16.90 8.24
N GLU A 121 -12.48 -17.78 7.27
CA GLU A 121 -11.69 -17.58 6.05
C GLU A 121 -12.60 -17.34 4.85
N ARG A 122 -12.11 -16.57 3.86
CA ARG A 122 -12.79 -16.28 2.59
C ARG A 122 -14.11 -15.53 2.77
N ILE A 123 -14.13 -14.60 3.69
CA ILE A 123 -15.26 -13.72 3.95
C ILE A 123 -15.05 -12.44 3.13
N ASP A 124 -15.60 -12.38 1.92
CA ASP A 124 -15.35 -11.33 0.94
C ASP A 124 -16.58 -10.43 0.65
N SER A 125 -17.67 -10.64 1.39
CA SER A 125 -18.88 -9.85 1.29
C SER A 125 -19.34 -9.29 2.62
N SER A 126 -20.12 -8.20 2.59
CA SER A 126 -20.68 -7.59 3.80
C SER A 126 -21.63 -8.55 4.52
N ASP A 127 -22.53 -9.23 3.81
CA ASP A 127 -23.52 -10.15 4.42
C ASP A 127 -22.82 -11.29 5.17
N GLU A 128 -21.80 -11.91 4.58
CA GLU A 128 -21.00 -12.97 5.24
C GLU A 128 -20.22 -12.45 6.44
N SER A 129 -19.84 -11.17 6.42
CA SER A 129 -19.15 -10.54 7.55
C SER A 129 -20.03 -10.43 8.79
N TYR A 130 -21.31 -10.10 8.64
CA TYR A 130 -22.27 -10.08 9.75
C TYR A 130 -22.48 -11.46 10.35
N ASP A 131 -22.60 -12.50 9.50
CA ASP A 131 -22.73 -13.89 9.97
C ASP A 131 -21.47 -14.33 10.73
N ALA A 132 -20.27 -14.04 10.20
CA ALA A 132 -19.01 -14.38 10.82
C ALA A 132 -18.81 -13.68 12.19
N VAL A 133 -19.14 -12.40 12.28
CA VAL A 133 -19.07 -11.62 13.53
C VAL A 133 -20.00 -12.21 14.58
N SER A 134 -21.27 -12.52 14.20
CA SER A 134 -22.25 -13.12 15.12
C SER A 134 -21.77 -14.46 15.66
N GLU A 135 -21.27 -15.34 14.79
CA GLU A 135 -20.76 -16.65 15.19
C GLU A 135 -19.56 -16.54 16.16
N LEU A 136 -18.60 -15.65 15.89
CA LEU A 136 -17.43 -15.44 16.74
C LEU A 136 -17.80 -14.87 18.12
N LEU A 137 -18.76 -13.97 18.19
CA LEU A 137 -19.26 -13.46 19.48
C LEU A 137 -20.01 -14.54 20.26
N ASP A 138 -20.83 -15.37 19.58
CA ASP A 138 -21.51 -16.50 20.20
C ASP A 138 -20.52 -17.57 20.72
N ASP A 139 -19.38 -17.72 20.06
CA ASP A 139 -18.25 -18.59 20.49
C ASP A 139 -17.45 -17.96 21.64
N GLY A 140 -17.77 -16.74 22.06
CA GLY A 140 -17.16 -16.04 23.19
C GLY A 140 -15.88 -15.29 22.88
N CYS A 141 -15.60 -15.01 21.60
CA CYS A 141 -14.50 -14.11 21.23
C CYS A 141 -14.75 -12.69 21.75
N ASN A 142 -13.73 -12.08 22.35
CA ASN A 142 -13.79 -10.72 22.89
C ASN A 142 -12.79 -9.74 22.22
N LEU A 143 -11.98 -10.25 21.28
CA LEU A 143 -11.20 -9.44 20.34
C LEU A 143 -11.48 -9.98 18.93
N LEU A 144 -12.16 -9.18 18.10
CA LEU A 144 -12.44 -9.53 16.71
C LEU A 144 -11.54 -8.73 15.77
N ILE A 145 -10.90 -9.42 14.83
CA ILE A 145 -9.96 -8.82 13.88
C ILE A 145 -10.41 -9.17 12.46
N ALA A 146 -10.71 -8.15 11.66
CA ALA A 146 -11.02 -8.27 10.24
C ALA A 146 -9.87 -7.71 9.39
N ASN A 147 -9.45 -8.43 8.34
CA ASN A 147 -8.30 -7.99 7.55
C ASN A 147 -8.66 -7.24 6.27
N ALA A 148 -9.92 -6.83 6.09
CA ALA A 148 -10.36 -6.10 4.89
C ALA A 148 -11.47 -5.08 5.18
N GLN A 149 -11.43 -3.97 4.44
CA GLN A 149 -12.41 -2.88 4.56
C GLN A 149 -13.87 -3.33 4.32
N VAL A 150 -14.12 -4.30 3.45
CA VAL A 150 -15.47 -4.82 3.18
C VAL A 150 -16.17 -5.37 4.43
N GLN A 151 -15.41 -5.73 5.45
CA GLN A 151 -15.87 -6.31 6.71
C GLN A 151 -16.17 -5.23 7.78
N GLN A 152 -15.85 -3.95 7.50
CA GLN A 152 -15.82 -2.91 8.54
C GLN A 152 -17.19 -2.57 9.11
N ASP A 153 -18.27 -2.59 8.31
CA ASP A 153 -19.60 -2.21 8.80
C ASP A 153 -20.11 -3.22 9.83
N ALA A 154 -19.92 -4.52 9.57
CA ALA A 154 -20.31 -5.57 10.50
C ALA A 154 -19.56 -5.46 11.85
N LEU A 155 -18.25 -5.14 11.82
CA LEU A 155 -17.47 -4.96 13.05
C LEU A 155 -17.85 -3.67 13.79
N MET A 156 -18.17 -2.60 13.06
CA MET A 156 -18.56 -1.33 13.66
C MET A 156 -19.92 -1.44 14.36
N ASP A 157 -20.91 -2.03 13.71
CA ASP A 157 -22.23 -2.28 14.30
C ASP A 157 -22.13 -3.19 15.55
N ALA A 158 -21.29 -4.23 15.47
CA ALA A 158 -21.03 -5.10 16.60
C ALA A 158 -20.32 -4.38 17.76
N ALA A 159 -19.42 -3.44 17.47
CA ALA A 159 -18.73 -2.65 18.49
C ALA A 159 -19.68 -1.73 19.26
N GLU A 160 -20.73 -1.19 18.61
CA GLU A 160 -21.77 -0.42 19.28
C GLU A 160 -22.60 -1.26 20.27
N GLU A 161 -22.87 -2.52 19.88
CA GLU A 161 -23.70 -3.44 20.67
C GLU A 161 -22.91 -4.17 21.78
N ASN A 162 -21.57 -4.29 21.66
CA ASN A 162 -20.72 -5.08 22.55
C ASN A 162 -19.56 -4.24 23.13
N PRO A 163 -19.84 -3.31 24.08
CA PRO A 163 -18.83 -2.38 24.60
C PRO A 163 -17.69 -3.06 25.36
N ASP A 164 -17.85 -4.30 25.80
CA ASP A 164 -16.85 -5.07 26.55
C ASP A 164 -15.91 -5.88 25.63
N ALA A 165 -16.16 -5.91 24.31
CA ALA A 165 -15.31 -6.53 23.31
C ALA A 165 -14.59 -5.48 22.47
N SER A 166 -13.46 -5.86 21.86
CA SER A 166 -12.65 -5.00 20.99
C SER A 166 -12.75 -5.45 19.52
N PHE A 167 -12.81 -4.50 18.61
CA PHE A 167 -13.02 -4.74 17.18
C PHE A 167 -11.97 -4.01 16.34
N VAL A 168 -11.31 -4.73 15.46
CA VAL A 168 -10.20 -4.23 14.64
C VAL A 168 -10.51 -4.44 13.17
N VAL A 169 -10.33 -3.41 12.35
CA VAL A 169 -10.41 -3.53 10.89
C VAL A 169 -9.13 -3.02 10.25
N ILE A 170 -8.44 -3.92 9.58
CA ILE A 170 -7.28 -3.54 8.78
C ILE A 170 -7.75 -2.90 7.47
N GLY A 171 -7.20 -1.72 7.18
CA GLY A 171 -7.64 -0.92 6.03
C GLY A 171 -8.99 -0.23 6.22
N GLY A 172 -9.60 -0.33 7.41
CA GLY A 172 -10.79 0.44 7.76
C GLY A 172 -10.48 1.93 7.89
N ASP A 173 -11.50 2.77 7.75
CA ASP A 173 -11.38 4.23 7.73
C ASP A 173 -12.35 4.97 8.66
N LYS A 174 -13.09 4.23 9.51
CA LYS A 174 -14.15 4.79 10.36
C LYS A 174 -13.74 5.00 11.83
N ALA A 175 -12.62 4.45 12.31
CA ALA A 175 -12.27 4.52 13.72
C ALA A 175 -12.15 5.96 14.25
N ALA A 176 -11.51 6.84 13.47
CA ALA A 176 -11.31 8.25 13.86
C ALA A 176 -12.62 9.07 13.95
N VAL A 177 -13.71 8.60 13.35
CA VAL A 177 -15.01 9.33 13.25
C VAL A 177 -16.19 8.58 13.87
N SER A 178 -16.03 7.31 14.25
CA SER A 178 -17.08 6.47 14.83
C SER A 178 -17.54 6.94 16.22
N GLY A 179 -16.65 7.58 16.98
CA GLY A 179 -16.89 7.89 18.40
C GLY A 179 -16.85 6.69 19.34
N LEU A 180 -16.60 5.47 18.83
CA LEU A 180 -16.49 4.25 19.62
C LEU A 180 -15.09 4.15 20.25
N THR A 181 -15.00 3.64 21.47
CA THR A 181 -13.71 3.49 22.18
C THR A 181 -13.11 2.09 22.03
N ASN A 182 -13.87 1.14 21.53
CA ASN A 182 -13.53 -0.27 21.35
C ASN A 182 -13.41 -0.68 19.87
N TYR A 183 -13.41 0.28 18.94
CA TYR A 183 -13.26 0.05 17.51
C TYR A 183 -11.96 0.66 16.99
N TYR A 184 -11.15 -0.13 16.31
CA TYR A 184 -9.81 0.22 15.89
C TYR A 184 -9.62 0.03 14.40
N ASN A 185 -8.87 0.92 13.77
CA ASN A 185 -8.35 0.73 12.42
C ASN A 185 -6.81 0.64 12.43
N ALA A 186 -6.26 -0.05 11.46
CA ALA A 186 -4.81 -0.11 11.29
C ALA A 186 -4.44 -0.23 9.81
N TYR A 187 -3.37 0.45 9.44
CA TYR A 187 -2.71 0.25 8.16
C TYR A 187 -1.22 0.59 8.28
N THR A 188 -0.37 -0.09 7.50
CA THR A 188 1.07 0.22 7.51
C THR A 188 1.40 1.32 6.51
N ASP A 189 2.44 2.11 6.78
CA ASP A 189 2.97 3.11 5.84
C ASP A 189 3.73 2.43 4.69
N ILE A 190 3.08 1.45 4.02
CA ILE A 190 3.68 0.65 2.95
C ILE A 190 4.20 1.52 1.79
N TYR A 191 3.67 2.73 1.61
CA TYR A 191 4.15 3.68 0.62
C TYR A 191 5.63 4.04 0.81
N GLU A 192 6.17 4.01 2.04
CA GLU A 192 7.59 4.25 2.30
C GLU A 192 8.47 3.12 1.73
N ALA A 193 8.06 1.85 1.92
CA ALA A 193 8.73 0.69 1.32
C ALA A 193 8.58 0.68 -0.20
N ARG A 194 7.43 1.10 -0.74
CA ARG A 194 7.22 1.30 -2.18
C ARG A 194 8.18 2.35 -2.73
N TYR A 195 8.38 3.46 -2.02
CA TYR A 195 9.37 4.46 -2.41
C TYR A 195 10.80 3.88 -2.45
N LEU A 196 11.21 3.14 -1.43
CA LEU A 196 12.53 2.49 -1.39
C LEU A 196 12.70 1.49 -2.54
N SER A 197 11.71 0.66 -2.82
CA SER A 197 11.73 -0.27 -3.94
C SER A 197 11.82 0.48 -5.29
N GLY A 198 11.18 1.64 -5.39
CA GLY A 198 11.33 2.58 -6.50
C GLY A 198 12.77 3.09 -6.67
N VAL A 199 13.45 3.41 -5.57
CA VAL A 199 14.88 3.79 -5.59
C VAL A 199 15.75 2.63 -6.15
N VAL A 200 15.47 1.38 -5.74
CA VAL A 200 16.16 0.19 -6.28
C VAL A 200 15.94 0.07 -7.79
N ALA A 201 14.69 0.21 -8.23
CA ALA A 201 14.32 0.21 -9.65
C ALA A 201 15.06 1.31 -10.42
N GLY A 202 15.05 2.55 -9.92
CA GLY A 202 15.73 3.70 -10.53
C GLY A 202 17.23 3.48 -10.68
N MET A 203 17.89 2.92 -9.67
CA MET A 203 19.33 2.56 -9.73
C MET A 203 19.61 1.56 -10.84
N LYS A 204 18.74 0.54 -11.01
CA LYS A 204 18.90 -0.45 -12.07
C LYS A 204 18.68 0.14 -13.44
N LEU A 205 17.62 0.92 -13.63
CA LEU A 205 17.30 1.55 -14.90
C LEU A 205 18.39 2.53 -15.33
N ALA A 206 18.89 3.36 -14.41
CA ALA A 206 20.03 4.28 -14.68
C ALA A 206 21.29 3.52 -15.09
N GLN A 207 21.58 2.38 -14.48
CA GLN A 207 22.69 1.51 -14.88
C GLN A 207 22.52 0.98 -16.32
N LEU A 208 21.31 0.52 -16.65
CA LEU A 208 21.01 -0.04 -17.99
C LEU A 208 21.08 1.02 -19.06
N ASP A 209 20.51 2.19 -18.81
CA ASP A 209 20.49 3.34 -19.71
C ASP A 209 21.93 3.80 -20.00
N LYS A 210 22.74 4.07 -18.95
CA LYS A 210 24.15 4.44 -19.07
C LYS A 210 24.98 3.44 -19.87
N LYS A 211 24.64 2.13 -19.80
CA LYS A 211 25.32 1.07 -20.54
C LYS A 211 24.77 0.84 -21.95
N GLY A 212 23.75 1.58 -22.38
CA GLY A 212 23.05 1.35 -23.64
C GLY A 212 22.43 -0.04 -23.75
N LYS A 213 21.91 -0.58 -22.62
CA LYS A 213 21.33 -1.93 -22.52
C LYS A 213 19.82 -1.93 -22.61
N ILE A 214 19.19 -0.77 -22.72
CA ILE A 214 17.74 -0.65 -22.97
C ILE A 214 17.51 -0.67 -24.47
N SER A 215 16.67 -1.58 -24.94
CA SER A 215 16.30 -1.66 -26.35
C SER A 215 15.48 -0.45 -26.77
N LYS A 216 15.41 -0.17 -28.07
CA LYS A 216 14.57 0.92 -28.60
C LYS A 216 13.08 0.81 -28.21
N TYR A 217 12.59 -0.40 -27.94
CA TYR A 217 11.21 -0.64 -27.51
C TYR A 217 11.00 -0.37 -26.01
N GLY A 218 12.09 -0.28 -25.24
CA GLY A 218 12.06 0.09 -23.84
C GLY A 218 11.88 1.59 -23.59
N TYR A 219 11.78 2.40 -24.66
CA TYR A 219 11.48 3.81 -24.60
C TYR A 219 10.12 4.11 -25.23
N ASN A 220 9.38 5.04 -24.65
CA ASN A 220 8.15 5.54 -25.25
C ASN A 220 8.45 6.60 -26.34
N LYS A 221 7.39 7.16 -26.98
CA LYS A 221 7.53 8.18 -28.03
C LYS A 221 8.23 9.47 -27.57
N TYR A 222 8.31 9.72 -26.27
CA TYR A 222 8.98 10.87 -25.66
C TYR A 222 10.39 10.52 -25.17
N ASN A 223 10.93 9.39 -25.58
CA ASN A 223 12.24 8.88 -25.17
C ASN A 223 12.37 8.63 -23.66
N ARG A 224 11.27 8.35 -22.93
CA ARG A 224 11.28 7.97 -21.52
C ARG A 224 11.28 6.45 -21.39
N VAL A 225 12.05 5.92 -20.44
CA VAL A 225 12.10 4.47 -20.17
C VAL A 225 10.77 4.00 -19.62
N ARG A 226 10.25 2.92 -20.20
CA ARG A 226 8.96 2.34 -19.86
C ARG A 226 9.08 1.37 -18.70
N VAL A 227 8.31 1.61 -17.67
CA VAL A 227 8.17 0.75 -16.49
C VAL A 227 6.70 0.39 -16.34
N GLY A 228 6.41 -0.88 -16.10
CA GLY A 228 5.06 -1.36 -15.84
C GLY A 228 4.75 -1.43 -14.35
N TYR A 229 3.49 -1.25 -13.99
CA TYR A 229 2.98 -1.49 -12.64
C TYR A 229 1.62 -2.19 -12.73
N ILE A 230 1.48 -3.33 -12.07
CA ILE A 230 0.22 -4.07 -12.01
C ILE A 230 -0.42 -3.79 -10.66
N ALA A 231 -1.54 -3.08 -10.72
CA ALA A 231 -2.34 -2.66 -9.58
C ALA A 231 -3.67 -3.42 -9.53
N THR A 232 -4.32 -3.38 -8.38
CA THR A 232 -5.64 -4.00 -8.14
C THR A 232 -6.76 -3.09 -8.65
N TYR A 233 -7.29 -2.22 -7.82
CA TYR A 233 -8.34 -1.26 -8.13
C TYR A 233 -7.78 0.16 -8.23
N PRO A 234 -8.47 1.08 -8.95
CA PRO A 234 -8.09 2.50 -8.99
C PRO A 234 -8.57 3.24 -7.73
N ASN A 235 -8.07 2.83 -6.57
CA ASN A 235 -8.35 3.41 -5.26
C ASN A 235 -7.10 4.08 -4.67
N ALA A 236 -7.27 4.81 -3.57
CA ALA A 236 -6.18 5.55 -2.92
C ALA A 236 -5.01 4.64 -2.51
N GLU A 237 -5.26 3.42 -2.05
CA GLU A 237 -4.22 2.46 -1.69
C GLU A 237 -3.29 2.15 -2.88
N ALA A 238 -3.86 1.85 -4.04
CA ALA A 238 -3.09 1.58 -5.24
C ALA A 238 -2.39 2.85 -5.74
N ILE A 239 -3.09 3.99 -5.76
CA ILE A 239 -2.58 5.28 -6.24
C ILE A 239 -1.42 5.76 -5.37
N SER A 240 -1.54 5.72 -4.04
CA SER A 240 -0.47 5.99 -3.09
C SER A 240 0.75 5.09 -3.34
N GLY A 241 0.50 3.77 -3.45
CA GLY A 241 1.56 2.77 -3.65
C GLY A 241 2.37 2.98 -4.92
N TYR A 242 1.71 3.07 -6.09
CA TYR A 242 2.46 3.25 -7.34
C TYR A 242 3.04 4.67 -7.50
N SER A 243 2.41 5.69 -6.90
CA SER A 243 2.95 7.04 -6.90
C SER A 243 4.23 7.14 -6.06
N ALA A 244 4.24 6.52 -4.88
CA ALA A 244 5.43 6.41 -4.05
C ALA A 244 6.56 5.67 -4.79
N PHE A 245 6.26 4.52 -5.41
CA PHE A 245 7.21 3.78 -6.24
C PHE A 245 7.79 4.65 -7.37
N TYR A 246 6.93 5.35 -8.11
CA TYR A 246 7.34 6.24 -9.20
C TYR A 246 8.24 7.38 -8.70
N LEU A 247 7.90 8.03 -7.60
CA LEU A 247 8.70 9.12 -7.03
C LEU A 247 10.05 8.62 -6.55
N GLY A 248 10.12 7.44 -5.92
CA GLY A 248 11.37 6.78 -5.55
C GLY A 248 12.25 6.53 -6.76
N MET A 249 11.69 5.97 -7.83
CA MET A 249 12.39 5.69 -9.08
C MET A 249 12.86 7.00 -9.75
N LYS A 250 12.00 8.00 -9.84
CA LYS A 250 12.29 9.32 -10.43
C LYS A 250 13.35 10.09 -9.65
N SER A 251 13.52 9.84 -8.34
CA SER A 251 14.57 10.45 -7.52
C SER A 251 15.98 10.04 -7.96
N VAL A 252 16.10 8.94 -8.70
CA VAL A 252 17.38 8.40 -9.22
C VAL A 252 17.48 8.57 -10.73
N MET A 253 16.41 8.30 -11.46
CA MET A 253 16.36 8.37 -12.92
C MET A 253 15.18 9.21 -13.37
N LYS A 254 15.45 10.45 -13.82
CA LYS A 254 14.39 11.40 -14.18
C LYS A 254 13.62 11.00 -15.45
N ASN A 255 14.29 10.32 -16.38
CA ASN A 255 13.74 10.02 -17.71
C ASN A 255 12.98 8.70 -17.75
N VAL A 256 11.93 8.57 -16.92
CA VAL A 256 11.09 7.38 -16.80
C VAL A 256 9.61 7.74 -16.95
N THR A 257 8.80 6.75 -17.33
CA THR A 257 7.34 6.78 -17.30
C THR A 257 6.85 5.50 -16.65
N LEU A 258 5.80 5.60 -15.85
CA LEU A 258 5.12 4.45 -15.26
C LEU A 258 3.83 4.18 -16.00
N GLU A 259 3.61 2.95 -16.45
CA GLU A 259 2.40 2.47 -17.10
C GLU A 259 1.68 1.55 -16.12
N VAL A 260 0.59 2.03 -15.52
CA VAL A 260 -0.20 1.29 -14.52
C VAL A 260 -1.31 0.53 -15.22
N TYR A 261 -1.49 -0.74 -14.85
CA TYR A 261 -2.50 -1.64 -15.37
C TYR A 261 -3.33 -2.19 -14.21
N TYR A 262 -4.62 -1.90 -14.17
CA TYR A 262 -5.54 -2.37 -13.15
C TYR A 262 -6.12 -3.73 -13.53
N THR A 263 -6.09 -4.69 -12.61
CA THR A 263 -6.76 -5.99 -12.77
C THR A 263 -8.24 -5.91 -12.43
N ASN A 264 -8.64 -4.90 -11.65
CA ASN A 264 -9.96 -4.74 -11.06
C ASN A 264 -10.39 -5.92 -10.16
N THR A 265 -9.40 -6.58 -9.57
CA THR A 265 -9.55 -7.63 -8.57
C THR A 265 -8.41 -7.52 -7.57
N TRP A 266 -8.58 -8.02 -6.35
CA TRP A 266 -7.48 -8.13 -5.38
C TRP A 266 -6.48 -9.20 -5.80
N MET A 267 -6.98 -10.36 -6.22
CA MET A 267 -6.19 -11.47 -6.72
C MET A 267 -6.87 -12.13 -7.92
N ASP A 268 -6.20 -12.16 -9.07
CA ASP A 268 -6.60 -12.93 -10.25
C ASP A 268 -5.34 -13.34 -11.03
N MET A 269 -4.95 -14.60 -10.86
CA MET A 269 -3.72 -15.14 -11.44
C MET A 269 -3.67 -15.01 -12.95
N ASP A 270 -4.79 -15.18 -13.65
CA ASP A 270 -4.86 -15.13 -15.10
C ASP A 270 -4.82 -13.67 -15.62
N ALA A 271 -5.56 -12.76 -14.98
CA ALA A 271 -5.54 -11.34 -15.31
C ALA A 271 -4.13 -10.74 -15.06
N GLU A 272 -3.52 -11.04 -13.93
CA GLU A 272 -2.18 -10.59 -13.56
C GLU A 272 -1.11 -11.11 -14.53
N ALA A 273 -1.12 -12.42 -14.86
CA ALA A 273 -0.20 -13.01 -15.82
C ALA A 273 -0.38 -12.41 -17.21
N THR A 274 -1.64 -12.16 -17.63
CA THR A 274 -1.97 -11.51 -18.91
C THR A 274 -1.44 -10.08 -18.97
N ALA A 275 -1.62 -9.30 -17.89
CA ALA A 275 -1.10 -7.94 -17.77
C ALA A 275 0.43 -7.92 -17.86
N ALA A 276 1.10 -8.83 -17.14
CA ALA A 276 2.56 -8.96 -17.16
C ALA A 276 3.07 -9.28 -18.59
N ASP A 277 2.47 -10.25 -19.27
CA ASP A 277 2.86 -10.63 -20.63
C ASP A 277 2.63 -9.48 -21.64
N LYS A 278 1.51 -8.73 -21.51
CA LYS A 278 1.24 -7.53 -22.31
C LYS A 278 2.30 -6.45 -22.10
N MET A 279 2.70 -6.18 -20.85
CA MET A 279 3.75 -5.22 -20.52
C MET A 279 5.12 -5.66 -21.03
N ILE A 280 5.46 -6.95 -20.90
CA ILE A 280 6.68 -7.52 -21.47
C ILE A 280 6.72 -7.33 -23.00
N ARG A 281 5.62 -7.62 -23.71
CA ARG A 281 5.53 -7.46 -25.15
C ARG A 281 5.58 -6.00 -25.59
N SER A 282 5.00 -5.10 -24.82
CA SER A 282 5.03 -3.66 -25.10
C SER A 282 6.41 -3.03 -24.89
N GLY A 283 7.34 -3.75 -24.24
CA GLY A 283 8.72 -3.34 -24.06
C GLY A 283 9.07 -2.74 -22.71
N CYS A 284 8.23 -2.91 -21.67
CA CYS A 284 8.59 -2.51 -20.33
C CYS A 284 9.91 -3.18 -19.90
N VAL A 285 10.82 -2.38 -19.35
CA VAL A 285 12.18 -2.83 -18.94
C VAL A 285 12.16 -3.44 -17.54
N LEU A 286 11.21 -2.98 -16.74
CA LEU A 286 10.94 -3.41 -15.38
C LEU A 286 9.42 -3.41 -15.18
N ILE A 287 8.93 -4.36 -14.41
CA ILE A 287 7.52 -4.42 -13.98
C ILE A 287 7.49 -4.54 -12.47
N ALA A 288 6.64 -3.74 -11.83
CA ALA A 288 6.32 -3.82 -10.42
C ALA A 288 4.87 -4.28 -10.23
N GLN A 289 4.53 -4.79 -9.05
CA GLN A 289 3.15 -5.16 -8.72
C GLN A 289 2.75 -4.76 -7.31
N GLN A 290 1.43 -4.63 -7.14
CA GLN A 290 0.74 -4.57 -5.87
C GLN A 290 -0.23 -5.76 -5.74
N ALA A 291 -0.79 -6.21 -6.86
CA ALA A 291 -1.68 -7.38 -6.92
C ALA A 291 -1.05 -8.61 -6.22
N ASP A 292 -1.86 -9.47 -5.65
CA ASP A 292 -1.43 -10.34 -4.55
C ASP A 292 -0.95 -11.74 -4.98
N SER A 293 -1.14 -12.11 -6.25
CA SER A 293 -0.69 -13.43 -6.72
C SER A 293 0.79 -13.43 -7.12
N THR A 294 1.39 -14.63 -7.17
CA THR A 294 2.75 -14.83 -7.69
C THR A 294 2.82 -14.90 -9.22
N SER A 295 1.70 -14.83 -9.93
CA SER A 295 1.64 -15.10 -11.37
C SER A 295 2.39 -14.06 -12.23
N VAL A 296 2.46 -12.81 -11.78
CA VAL A 296 3.31 -11.76 -12.41
C VAL A 296 4.78 -12.16 -12.32
N ALA A 297 5.24 -12.51 -11.11
CA ALA A 297 6.61 -12.95 -10.85
C ALA A 297 6.97 -14.16 -11.72
N GLU A 298 6.11 -15.19 -11.75
CA GLU A 298 6.31 -16.39 -12.56
C GLU A 298 6.35 -16.09 -14.07
N THR A 299 5.51 -15.18 -14.55
CA THR A 299 5.47 -14.78 -15.95
C THR A 299 6.75 -14.07 -16.36
N ILE A 300 7.28 -13.19 -15.50
CA ILE A 300 8.55 -12.50 -15.71
C ILE A 300 9.70 -13.50 -15.66
N GLU A 301 9.71 -14.42 -14.70
CA GLU A 301 10.73 -15.46 -14.59
C GLU A 301 10.75 -16.39 -15.82
N LYS A 302 9.58 -16.77 -16.33
CA LYS A 302 9.46 -17.53 -17.59
C LYS A 302 10.04 -16.74 -18.79
N ALA A 303 9.83 -15.42 -18.84
CA ALA A 303 10.42 -14.56 -19.87
C ALA A 303 11.93 -14.44 -19.70
N TRP A 304 12.42 -14.31 -18.47
CA TRP A 304 13.84 -14.26 -18.14
C TRP A 304 14.58 -15.50 -18.61
N LYS A 305 14.07 -16.70 -18.29
CA LYS A 305 14.63 -18.00 -18.72
C LYS A 305 14.64 -18.17 -20.25
N LYS A 306 13.79 -17.44 -20.98
CA LYS A 306 13.78 -17.38 -22.46
C LYS A 306 14.71 -16.30 -23.02
N GLY A 307 15.55 -15.65 -22.18
CA GLY A 307 16.50 -14.61 -22.57
C GLY A 307 15.89 -13.22 -22.75
N ARG A 308 14.62 -13.01 -22.34
CA ARG A 308 13.99 -11.70 -22.30
C ARG A 308 14.08 -11.13 -20.89
N HIS A 309 15.12 -10.37 -20.65
CA HIS A 309 15.48 -9.88 -19.31
C HIS A 309 14.64 -8.64 -18.96
N VAL A 310 13.48 -8.85 -18.35
CA VAL A 310 12.66 -7.85 -17.69
C VAL A 310 12.90 -7.98 -16.20
N TYR A 311 13.15 -6.87 -15.51
CA TYR A 311 13.39 -6.87 -14.06
C TYR A 311 12.07 -6.78 -13.31
N TYR A 312 12.10 -7.22 -12.05
CA TYR A 312 10.91 -7.32 -11.24
C TYR A 312 11.06 -6.63 -9.88
N ILE A 313 9.99 -5.95 -9.45
CA ILE A 313 9.78 -5.44 -8.10
C ILE A 313 8.47 -6.04 -7.58
N GLY A 314 8.55 -6.79 -6.48
CA GLY A 314 7.43 -7.53 -5.96
C GLY A 314 6.63 -6.82 -4.86
N SER A 315 5.61 -7.56 -4.41
CA SER A 315 4.84 -7.33 -3.20
C SER A 315 4.87 -8.62 -2.38
N GLY A 316 5.36 -8.55 -1.14
CA GLY A 316 5.56 -9.73 -0.30
C GLY A 316 6.78 -10.59 -0.66
N GLU A 317 7.16 -11.50 0.24
CA GLU A 317 8.35 -12.35 0.09
C GLU A 317 8.16 -13.50 -0.91
N ALA A 318 6.94 -14.01 -1.05
CA ALA A 318 6.65 -15.13 -1.97
C ALA A 318 6.94 -14.75 -3.43
N ALA A 319 6.76 -13.50 -3.80
CA ALA A 319 7.09 -12.96 -5.11
C ALA A 319 8.59 -13.07 -5.43
N ASP A 320 9.46 -12.91 -4.43
CA ASP A 320 10.92 -13.03 -4.60
C ASP A 320 11.33 -14.46 -4.96
N VAL A 321 10.69 -15.44 -4.34
CA VAL A 321 10.93 -16.86 -4.62
C VAL A 321 10.45 -17.22 -6.03
N ALA A 322 9.30 -16.70 -6.45
CA ALA A 322 8.71 -16.98 -7.76
C ALA A 322 9.51 -16.36 -8.93
N ALA A 323 10.23 -15.26 -8.70
CA ALA A 323 11.04 -14.55 -9.70
C ALA A 323 12.54 -14.44 -9.32
N GLU A 324 13.12 -15.50 -8.80
CA GLU A 324 14.49 -15.52 -8.23
C GLU A 324 15.55 -14.90 -9.13
N ASP A 325 15.45 -15.07 -10.44
CA ASP A 325 16.39 -14.51 -11.41
C ASP A 325 16.12 -13.06 -11.77
N ALA A 326 14.85 -12.64 -11.74
CA ALA A 326 14.41 -11.33 -12.23
C ALA A 326 14.23 -10.31 -11.12
N VAL A 327 13.96 -10.75 -9.88
CA VAL A 327 13.62 -9.87 -8.75
C VAL A 327 14.79 -8.97 -8.36
N LEU A 328 14.47 -7.72 -8.06
CA LEU A 328 15.43 -6.77 -7.47
C LEU A 328 15.17 -6.60 -5.97
N THR A 329 13.93 -6.58 -5.54
CA THR A 329 13.44 -6.54 -4.15
C THR A 329 11.90 -6.51 -4.19
N SER A 330 11.26 -6.71 -3.04
CA SER A 330 9.82 -6.51 -2.86
C SER A 330 9.54 -5.57 -1.69
N ALA A 331 8.42 -4.84 -1.73
CA ALA A 331 7.93 -4.10 -0.57
C ALA A 331 7.12 -5.05 0.32
N VAL A 332 7.32 -4.96 1.64
CA VAL A 332 6.64 -5.82 2.61
C VAL A 332 6.17 -5.04 3.83
N SER A 333 5.01 -5.43 4.36
CA SER A 333 4.51 -5.05 5.68
C SER A 333 4.83 -6.15 6.69
N ASP A 334 5.28 -5.76 7.87
CA ASP A 334 5.42 -6.65 9.03
C ASP A 334 4.28 -6.39 10.02
N TRP A 335 3.19 -7.11 9.84
CA TRP A 335 2.01 -7.00 10.70
C TRP A 335 2.27 -7.46 12.14
N SER A 336 3.35 -8.18 12.40
CA SER A 336 3.70 -8.59 13.76
C SER A 336 3.98 -7.38 14.66
N VAL A 337 4.42 -6.25 14.10
CA VAL A 337 4.62 -4.99 14.85
C VAL A 337 3.29 -4.47 15.40
N TYR A 338 2.25 -4.48 14.57
CA TYR A 338 0.91 -4.06 14.99
C TYR A 338 0.31 -4.99 16.04
N TYR A 339 0.23 -6.29 15.71
CA TYR A 339 -0.44 -7.25 16.61
C TYR A 339 0.26 -7.40 17.95
N MET A 340 1.59 -7.34 17.99
CA MET A 340 2.34 -7.33 19.24
C MET A 340 1.99 -6.13 20.11
N GLN A 341 1.90 -4.94 19.52
CA GLN A 341 1.54 -3.72 20.24
C GLN A 341 0.09 -3.77 20.73
N LEU A 342 -0.84 -4.16 19.87
CA LEU A 342 -2.26 -4.26 20.19
C LEU A 342 -2.50 -5.27 21.33
N PHE A 343 -2.03 -6.52 21.15
CA PHE A 343 -2.28 -7.59 22.11
C PHE A 343 -1.65 -7.27 23.45
N THR A 344 -0.43 -6.72 23.48
CA THR A 344 0.21 -6.27 24.71
C THR A 344 -0.61 -5.16 25.37
N ALA A 345 -1.08 -4.17 24.63
CA ALA A 345 -1.86 -3.07 25.21
C ALA A 345 -3.18 -3.56 25.79
N LEU A 346 -3.90 -4.43 25.07
CA LEU A 346 -5.18 -4.98 25.54
C LEU A 346 -5.01 -5.91 26.74
N SER A 347 -3.98 -6.77 26.76
CA SER A 347 -3.70 -7.65 27.91
C SER A 347 -3.30 -6.90 29.17
N GLU A 348 -2.66 -5.75 29.01
CA GLU A 348 -2.25 -4.89 30.12
C GLU A 348 -3.30 -3.79 30.46
N GLU A 349 -4.50 -3.84 29.84
CA GLU A 349 -5.56 -2.83 29.98
C GLU A 349 -5.07 -1.40 29.76
N LYS A 350 -4.15 -1.22 28.79
CA LYS A 350 -3.58 0.07 28.41
C LYS A 350 -4.28 0.69 27.23
N ASP A 351 -4.28 2.01 27.17
CA ASP A 351 -4.73 2.75 26.00
C ASP A 351 -3.91 2.38 24.76
N PHE A 352 -4.61 2.18 23.63
CA PHE A 352 -4.01 1.93 22.34
C PHE A 352 -4.55 2.91 21.30
N ALA A 353 -3.76 3.21 20.27
CA ALA A 353 -4.20 4.10 19.19
C ALA A 353 -5.37 3.48 18.41
N GLN A 354 -6.51 4.16 18.41
CA GLN A 354 -7.69 3.69 17.69
C GLN A 354 -7.49 3.63 16.18
N ASP A 355 -6.63 4.50 15.65
CA ASP A 355 -6.28 4.54 14.23
C ASP A 355 -4.74 4.50 14.12
N TRP A 356 -4.21 3.29 13.89
CA TRP A 356 -2.79 3.02 13.97
C TRP A 356 -2.14 3.01 12.59
N SER A 357 -1.05 3.76 12.45
CA SER A 357 -0.18 3.68 11.29
C SER A 357 1.29 3.80 11.70
N GLN A 358 2.12 2.88 11.21
CA GLN A 358 3.57 2.90 11.41
C GLN A 358 4.31 2.46 10.14
N GLY A 359 5.55 2.94 10.02
CA GLY A 359 6.36 2.80 8.81
C GLY A 359 7.75 2.18 9.04
N LEU A 360 8.70 2.69 8.26
CA LEU A 360 10.11 2.26 8.29
C LEU A 360 10.79 2.50 9.63
N SER A 361 10.40 3.53 10.39
CA SER A 361 11.04 3.89 11.66
C SER A 361 10.76 2.88 12.75
N GLU A 362 9.56 2.32 12.76
CA GLU A 362 9.09 1.34 13.74
C GLU A 362 9.31 -0.11 13.24
N GLY A 363 9.71 -0.27 11.98
CA GLY A 363 9.94 -1.57 11.38
C GLY A 363 8.67 -2.24 10.84
N ALA A 364 7.54 -1.53 10.82
CA ALA A 364 6.26 -2.05 10.32
C ALA A 364 6.27 -2.26 8.80
N VAL A 365 7.19 -1.61 8.08
CA VAL A 365 7.41 -1.85 6.66
C VAL A 365 8.89 -1.94 6.33
N SER A 366 9.21 -2.66 5.26
CA SER A 366 10.59 -2.78 4.78
C SER A 366 10.62 -3.17 3.30
N ILE A 367 11.82 -3.33 2.76
CA ILE A 367 12.03 -4.03 1.49
C ILE A 367 12.79 -5.33 1.75
N THR A 368 12.49 -6.35 0.97
CA THR A 368 13.18 -7.64 1.05
C THR A 368 14.66 -7.52 0.69
N LYS A 369 15.40 -8.58 0.93
CA LYS A 369 16.82 -8.67 0.54
C LYS A 369 16.98 -8.33 -0.94
N LEU A 370 17.99 -7.50 -1.24
CA LEU A 370 18.31 -7.12 -2.62
C LEU A 370 18.69 -8.33 -3.48
N GLY A 371 18.05 -8.47 -4.62
CA GLY A 371 18.28 -9.52 -5.58
C GLY A 371 19.66 -9.43 -6.25
N LYS A 372 20.05 -10.51 -6.88
CA LYS A 372 21.41 -10.68 -7.49
C LYS A 372 21.72 -9.72 -8.64
N HIS A 373 20.71 -9.11 -9.23
CA HIS A 373 20.87 -8.23 -10.40
C HIS A 373 20.72 -6.74 -10.10
N VAL A 374 20.68 -6.31 -8.84
CA VAL A 374 20.67 -4.87 -8.50
C VAL A 374 21.91 -4.15 -9.04
N ALA A 375 21.80 -2.85 -9.23
CA ALA A 375 22.95 -2.05 -9.65
C ALA A 375 24.00 -1.94 -8.53
N PRO A 376 25.29 -1.75 -8.85
CA PRO A 376 26.31 -1.47 -7.84
C PRO A 376 25.92 -0.27 -6.97
N LYS A 377 26.26 -0.30 -5.69
CA LYS A 377 25.95 0.74 -4.68
C LYS A 377 24.46 0.92 -4.36
N THR A 378 23.58 0.01 -4.79
CA THR A 378 22.14 0.08 -4.47
C THR A 378 21.91 -0.02 -2.97
N ALA A 379 22.58 -0.93 -2.26
CA ALA A 379 22.42 -1.09 -0.81
C ALA A 379 22.80 0.20 -0.04
N GLU A 380 23.90 0.84 -0.40
CA GLU A 380 24.36 2.11 0.19
C GLU A 380 23.32 3.23 -0.08
N LYS A 381 22.81 3.30 -1.31
CA LYS A 381 21.80 4.29 -1.69
C LYS A 381 20.50 4.07 -0.92
N VAL A 382 20.01 2.84 -0.82
CA VAL A 382 18.82 2.48 -0.06
C VAL A 382 18.97 2.87 1.41
N LYS A 383 20.08 2.45 2.06
CA LYS A 383 20.36 2.80 3.46
C LYS A 383 20.36 4.33 3.69
N LYS A 384 20.96 5.10 2.78
CA LYS A 384 20.99 6.56 2.85
C LYS A 384 19.58 7.18 2.70
N VAL A 385 18.76 6.63 1.81
CA VAL A 385 17.38 7.12 1.59
C VAL A 385 16.51 6.74 2.78
N GLN A 386 16.56 5.49 3.24
CA GLN A 386 15.85 5.03 4.43
C GLN A 386 16.14 5.92 5.64
N LYS A 387 17.43 6.17 5.92
CA LYS A 387 17.82 7.09 7.02
C LYS A 387 17.23 8.50 6.88
N LYS A 388 16.99 8.98 5.64
CA LYS A 388 16.36 10.29 5.44
C LYS A 388 14.86 10.26 5.66
N LEU A 389 14.20 9.18 5.29
CA LEU A 389 12.77 8.96 5.58
C LEU A 389 12.56 8.87 7.10
N THR A 390 13.26 7.95 7.78
CA THR A 390 13.10 7.71 9.22
C THR A 390 13.48 8.89 10.13
N ASN A 391 14.27 9.85 9.66
CA ASN A 391 14.63 11.04 10.44
C ASN A 391 13.95 12.34 9.96
N GLY A 392 12.90 12.23 9.14
CA GLY A 392 12.11 13.36 8.68
C GLY A 392 12.84 14.36 7.77
N LYS A 393 13.93 13.93 7.11
CA LYS A 393 14.67 14.75 6.12
C LYS A 393 14.25 14.50 4.68
N LEU A 394 13.38 13.57 4.45
CA LEU A 394 12.76 13.25 3.19
C LEU A 394 11.34 12.79 3.44
N TYR A 395 10.40 13.30 2.68
CA TYR A 395 9.01 12.87 2.68
C TYR A 395 8.67 12.35 1.29
N VAL A 396 7.96 11.21 1.22
CA VAL A 396 7.64 10.52 -0.03
C VAL A 396 6.89 11.43 -0.98
N PHE A 397 5.85 12.09 -0.48
CA PHE A 397 4.98 12.96 -1.27
C PHE A 397 5.30 14.45 -1.10
N ASP A 398 6.60 14.80 -1.11
CA ASP A 398 7.04 16.20 -1.20
C ASP A 398 6.45 16.84 -2.48
N ILE A 399 5.55 17.82 -2.31
CA ILE A 399 4.81 18.45 -3.41
C ILE A 399 5.70 19.24 -4.39
N THR A 400 6.96 19.44 -4.05
CA THR A 400 7.95 20.03 -4.97
C THR A 400 8.50 19.04 -5.99
N LYS A 401 8.25 17.74 -5.82
CA LYS A 401 8.82 16.65 -6.64
C LYS A 401 7.87 16.13 -7.71
N PHE A 402 6.61 16.56 -7.68
CA PHE A 402 5.60 16.15 -8.66
C PHE A 402 4.67 17.31 -9.04
N THR A 403 3.87 17.06 -10.06
CA THR A 403 2.79 17.94 -10.53
C THR A 403 1.58 17.08 -10.87
N VAL A 404 0.41 17.69 -10.89
CA VAL A 404 -0.87 17.11 -11.34
C VAL A 404 -1.39 18.00 -12.46
N GLY A 405 -1.56 17.42 -13.67
CA GLY A 405 -1.99 18.20 -14.84
C GLY A 405 -1.04 19.36 -15.20
N GLY A 406 0.26 19.22 -14.94
CA GLY A 406 1.28 20.25 -15.19
C GLY A 406 1.40 21.32 -14.10
N MET A 407 0.57 21.28 -13.06
CA MET A 407 0.55 22.27 -11.96
C MET A 407 1.00 21.65 -10.64
N ARG A 408 1.54 22.48 -9.75
CA ARG A 408 1.77 22.08 -8.36
C ARG A 408 0.45 22.08 -7.62
N ILE A 409 0.28 21.13 -6.71
CA ILE A 409 -0.92 21.06 -5.86
C ILE A 409 -0.90 22.11 -4.75
N GLY A 410 -2.10 22.51 -4.32
CA GLY A 410 -2.36 23.36 -3.17
C GLY A 410 -3.34 22.70 -2.20
N ASP A 411 -3.76 23.44 -1.16
CA ASP A 411 -4.66 22.89 -0.11
C ASP A 411 -5.96 22.31 -0.66
N ALA A 412 -6.54 22.91 -1.69
CA ALA A 412 -7.77 22.41 -2.30
C ALA A 412 -7.59 21.05 -3.01
N ASP A 413 -6.40 20.78 -3.55
CA ASP A 413 -6.08 19.52 -4.22
C ASP A 413 -5.71 18.41 -3.22
N ALA A 414 -5.34 18.80 -1.99
CA ALA A 414 -4.94 17.90 -0.92
C ALA A 414 -6.00 17.80 0.19
N SER A 415 -7.24 18.09 -0.14
CA SER A 415 -8.39 18.03 0.77
C SER A 415 -8.80 16.56 0.95
N VAL A 416 -8.87 16.11 2.19
CA VAL A 416 -9.26 14.75 2.55
C VAL A 416 -10.57 14.82 3.31
N ASP A 417 -11.58 14.14 2.80
CA ASP A 417 -12.84 13.95 3.49
C ASP A 417 -12.71 12.75 4.44
N LEU A 418 -12.90 13.00 5.73
CA LEU A 418 -12.81 11.99 6.78
C LEU A 418 -14.18 11.40 7.14
N THR A 419 -15.27 11.89 6.53
CA THR A 419 -16.57 11.23 6.71
C THR A 419 -16.55 9.85 6.12
N ALA A 420 -17.22 8.93 6.80
CA ALA A 420 -17.55 7.65 6.21
C ALA A 420 -18.45 7.89 4.98
N PRO A 421 -18.20 7.24 3.84
CA PRO A 421 -18.96 7.47 2.61
C PRO A 421 -20.47 7.23 2.71
N ASP A 422 -20.95 6.58 3.76
CA ASP A 422 -22.35 6.22 3.98
C ASP A 422 -23.06 7.03 5.05
N SER A 423 -22.42 8.07 5.62
CA SER A 423 -23.12 8.94 6.58
C SER A 423 -24.20 9.73 5.84
N THR A 424 -25.47 9.47 6.19
CA THR A 424 -26.64 10.20 5.68
C THR A 424 -26.81 11.57 6.34
N GLU A 425 -25.97 11.90 7.30
CA GLU A 425 -25.93 13.19 7.97
C GLU A 425 -24.93 14.08 7.25
N GLU A 426 -25.40 15.28 6.86
CA GLU A 426 -24.52 16.33 6.36
C GLU A 426 -23.51 16.67 7.46
N PRO A 427 -22.20 16.49 7.21
CA PRO A 427 -21.18 16.78 8.21
C PRO A 427 -21.21 18.26 8.63
N ALA A 428 -20.89 18.54 9.87
CA ALA A 428 -20.60 19.90 10.29
C ALA A 428 -19.38 20.40 9.47
N GLU A 429 -19.57 21.49 8.73
CA GLU A 429 -18.63 21.98 7.69
C GLU A 429 -17.16 22.12 8.13
N ASP A 430 -16.86 22.17 9.43
CA ASP A 430 -15.53 22.50 9.96
C ASP A 430 -14.69 21.28 10.43
N ASP A 431 -15.27 20.08 10.58
CA ASP A 431 -14.58 18.97 11.27
C ASP A 431 -14.10 17.85 10.33
N ILE A 432 -14.49 17.81 9.07
CA ILE A 432 -14.45 16.61 8.28
C ILE A 432 -13.51 16.71 7.08
N VAL A 433 -13.41 17.88 6.45
CA VAL A 433 -12.51 18.07 5.33
C VAL A 433 -11.23 18.77 5.80
N LYS A 434 -10.12 18.03 5.80
CA LYS A 434 -8.82 18.54 6.25
C LYS A 434 -7.82 18.54 5.10
N SER A 435 -6.98 19.57 5.06
CA SER A 435 -5.82 19.55 4.14
C SER A 435 -4.78 18.57 4.66
N ALA A 436 -4.33 17.67 3.78
CA ALA A 436 -3.22 16.77 4.06
C ALA A 436 -1.84 17.45 3.91
N LEU A 437 -1.79 18.74 3.57
CA LEU A 437 -0.50 19.43 3.41
C LEU A 437 0.11 19.80 4.76
N THR A 438 1.34 19.32 4.96
CA THR A 438 2.14 19.58 6.17
C THR A 438 3.47 20.19 5.78
N SER A 439 3.89 21.25 6.52
CA SER A 439 5.17 21.92 6.30
C SER A 439 6.30 21.24 7.09
N TYR A 440 7.49 21.21 6.51
CA TYR A 440 8.72 20.75 7.15
C TYR A 440 9.90 21.68 6.81
N ASP A 441 11.06 21.49 7.46
CA ASP A 441 12.27 22.24 7.12
C ASP A 441 12.84 21.76 5.76
N GLY A 442 12.37 22.36 4.70
CA GLY A 442 12.71 21.99 3.32
C GLY A 442 11.54 22.10 2.35
N GLY A 443 10.31 22.27 2.82
CA GLY A 443 9.15 22.41 1.95
C GLY A 443 7.81 22.03 2.56
N THR A 444 6.95 21.49 1.72
CA THR A 444 5.63 21.02 2.08
C THR A 444 5.43 19.64 1.44
N TYR A 445 4.79 18.72 2.15
CA TYR A 445 4.46 17.40 1.66
C TYR A 445 2.99 17.06 1.92
N PHE A 446 2.45 16.14 1.14
CA PHE A 446 1.17 15.52 1.41
C PHE A 446 1.40 14.44 2.49
N ALA A 447 0.78 14.64 3.64
CA ALA A 447 0.99 13.81 4.83
C ALA A 447 0.06 12.60 4.80
N GLU A 448 0.44 11.56 4.07
CA GLU A 448 -0.23 10.27 4.06
C GLU A 448 -0.22 9.64 5.45
N SER A 449 -1.29 8.94 5.82
CA SER A 449 -1.44 8.20 7.08
C SER A 449 -1.43 9.04 8.37
N VAL A 450 -1.55 10.39 8.28
CA VAL A 450 -1.60 11.28 9.45
C VAL A 450 -3.02 11.60 9.87
N LEU A 451 -3.93 11.73 8.92
CA LEU A 451 -5.34 12.05 9.18
C LEU A 451 -6.16 10.79 9.50
N ARG A 452 -5.80 9.67 8.92
CA ARG A 452 -6.28 8.31 9.19
C ARG A 452 -5.23 7.30 8.72
N SER A 453 -5.29 6.07 9.22
CA SER A 453 -4.34 5.01 8.83
C SER A 453 -4.57 4.52 7.40
N ALA A 454 -5.83 4.33 6.99
CA ALA A 454 -6.18 3.94 5.63
C ALA A 454 -5.67 4.97 4.60
N PRO A 455 -5.06 4.52 3.50
CA PRO A 455 -4.52 5.42 2.48
C PRO A 455 -5.54 6.39 1.91
N TYR A 456 -5.10 7.65 1.67
CA TYR A 456 -5.95 8.70 1.10
C TYR A 456 -5.23 9.56 0.04
N PHE A 457 -3.99 9.26 -0.31
CA PHE A 457 -3.33 9.88 -1.46
C PHE A 457 -3.90 9.29 -2.76
N ASP A 458 -4.77 10.04 -3.42
CA ASP A 458 -5.48 9.66 -4.65
C ASP A 458 -5.12 10.54 -5.85
N LEU A 459 -4.03 11.29 -5.78
CA LEU A 459 -3.63 12.24 -6.81
C LEU A 459 -2.96 11.56 -8.00
N HIS A 460 -3.47 11.81 -9.20
CA HIS A 460 -2.90 11.32 -10.46
C HIS A 460 -1.72 12.19 -10.91
N ILE A 461 -0.51 11.83 -10.50
CA ILE A 461 0.68 12.64 -10.72
C ILE A 461 1.25 12.48 -12.14
N ASP A 462 1.82 13.59 -12.68
CA ASP A 462 2.38 13.59 -14.03
C ASP A 462 3.54 12.61 -14.21
N GLY A 463 3.50 11.90 -15.35
CA GLY A 463 4.50 10.89 -15.71
C GLY A 463 4.07 9.46 -15.41
N ILE A 464 2.95 9.29 -14.73
CA ILE A 464 2.23 8.02 -14.60
C ILE A 464 1.12 8.00 -15.65
N LYS A 465 0.97 6.88 -16.34
CA LYS A 465 -0.08 6.64 -17.30
C LYS A 465 -0.88 5.42 -16.87
N GLU A 466 -2.12 5.63 -16.53
CA GLU A 466 -3.07 4.57 -16.26
C GLU A 466 -3.57 3.98 -17.57
N MET A 467 -3.37 2.69 -17.70
CA MET A 467 -3.74 1.91 -18.88
C MET A 467 -5.06 1.23 -18.58
N ASN A 468 -6.17 1.80 -19.01
CA ASN A 468 -7.47 1.18 -18.79
C ASN A 468 -7.53 -0.18 -19.47
N LEU A 469 -7.99 -1.19 -18.74
CA LEU A 469 -8.21 -2.54 -19.25
C LEU A 469 -9.50 -2.64 -20.06
N THR A 470 -10.40 -1.70 -19.88
CA THR A 470 -11.68 -1.58 -20.53
C THR A 470 -11.75 -0.29 -21.35
N GLU A 471 -10.92 -0.15 -22.38
CA GLU A 471 -11.41 0.54 -23.57
C GLU A 471 -12.28 -0.50 -24.29
N GLU A 472 -13.57 -0.46 -24.05
CA GLU A 472 -14.53 -0.98 -25.00
C GLU A 472 -14.25 -0.27 -26.32
N GLU A 473 -13.79 -1.05 -27.33
CA GLU A 473 -13.78 -0.64 -28.72
C GLU A 473 -15.20 -0.41 -29.25
#